data_e0c398834258feea589079d848881517
#
_entry.id   e0c398834258feea589079d848881517
#
_cell.length_a   1.000
_cell.length_b   1.000
_cell.length_c   1.000
_cell.angle_alpha   90.00
_cell.angle_beta   90.00
_cell.angle_gamma   90.00
#
_symmetry.space_group_name_H-M   'P 1'
#
loop_
_entity.id
_entity.type
_entity.pdbx_description
1 polymer ?
#
loop_
_entity_poly.entity_id
_entity_poly.type
_entity_poly.pdbx_seq_one_letter_code
_entity_poly.pdbx_strand_id
1 'polypeptide(L)'
;LVEQVNQALATPTPLRIQGANSKAFLGRVTAGEILDTRSHRGIVRYDPTELVITARCGTPLTELASVLDAAQQMLPCEPPAFGDDATVGGMIACGLSGPRRPWSGSVRDFVLGTRVITGLGKHLRFGGEVMKNVAGYDLSRLMAGSYGTLGLITEVSLKVLPKPRQALSISLQMNVEQALLRLAEWGQQPLPISAACHDGECLHLRLEGGEGSVAAAHDRLGGEVLDASY
;
A
#
# COMPACT_ATOMS: atom_id res chain seq x y z
N LEU A 1 -19.55 -7.46 12.50
CA LEU A 1 -18.88 -8.23 11.44
C LEU A 1 -18.87 -9.73 11.76
N VAL A 2 -18.41 -10.18 12.95
CA VAL A 2 -18.39 -11.61 13.32
C VAL A 2 -19.80 -12.19 13.33
N GLU A 3 -20.78 -11.49 13.91
CA GLU A 3 -22.16 -11.90 13.95
C GLU A 3 -22.78 -12.04 12.56
N GLN A 4 -22.51 -11.10 11.64
CA GLN A 4 -22.97 -11.15 10.27
C GLN A 4 -22.41 -12.37 9.50
N VAL A 5 -21.11 -12.68 9.70
CA VAL A 5 -20.52 -13.90 9.12
C VAL A 5 -21.14 -15.16 9.69
N ASN A 6 -21.36 -15.23 11.01
CA ASN A 6 -21.99 -16.40 11.64
C ASN A 6 -23.46 -16.56 11.22
N GLN A 7 -24.18 -15.47 11.04
CA GLN A 7 -25.55 -15.52 10.51
C GLN A 7 -25.57 -16.04 9.07
N ALA A 8 -24.68 -15.55 8.22
CA ALA A 8 -24.55 -16.02 6.84
C ALA A 8 -24.15 -17.51 6.73
N LEU A 9 -23.38 -18.01 7.71
CA LEU A 9 -23.08 -19.44 7.84
C LEU A 9 -24.30 -20.26 8.24
N ALA A 10 -25.13 -19.73 9.15
CA ALA A 10 -26.34 -20.42 9.61
C ALA A 10 -27.42 -20.52 8.52
N THR A 11 -27.49 -19.54 7.61
CA THR A 11 -28.48 -19.48 6.52
C THR A 11 -27.85 -19.56 5.14
N PRO A 12 -26.89 -20.42 4.86
CA PRO A 12 -25.94 -20.44 3.73
C PRO A 12 -26.08 -19.30 2.71
N THR A 13 -25.68 -18.10 3.13
CA THR A 13 -25.81 -16.88 2.32
C THR A 13 -24.42 -16.41 1.87
N PRO A 14 -24.14 -16.30 0.57
CA PRO A 14 -22.89 -15.73 0.10
C PRO A 14 -22.74 -14.27 0.54
N LEU A 15 -21.56 -13.90 1.05
CA LEU A 15 -21.24 -12.54 1.43
C LEU A 15 -20.28 -11.90 0.44
N ARG A 16 -20.54 -10.64 0.10
CA ARG A 16 -19.64 -9.76 -0.64
C ARG A 16 -19.04 -8.72 0.30
N ILE A 17 -17.77 -8.90 0.65
CA ILE A 17 -17.04 -7.97 1.51
C ILE A 17 -16.82 -6.67 0.74
N GLN A 18 -17.20 -5.54 1.34
CA GLN A 18 -17.12 -4.23 0.72
C GLN A 18 -16.65 -3.17 1.72
N GLY A 19 -15.61 -2.41 1.32
CA GLY A 19 -15.26 -1.13 1.94
C GLY A 19 -15.94 0.01 1.17
N ALA A 20 -15.17 1.01 0.75
CA ALA A 20 -15.69 2.12 -0.06
C ALA A 20 -16.06 1.74 -1.52
N ASN A 21 -15.80 0.53 -1.94
CA ASN A 21 -16.04 0.05 -3.31
C ASN A 21 -15.30 0.81 -4.42
N SER A 22 -14.28 1.59 -4.09
CA SER A 22 -13.50 2.43 -5.02
C SER A 22 -12.72 1.63 -6.07
N LYS A 23 -12.60 0.31 -5.89
CA LYS A 23 -11.89 -0.61 -6.79
C LYS A 23 -12.82 -1.72 -7.35
N ALA A 24 -14.12 -1.43 -7.50
CA ALA A 24 -15.12 -2.37 -8.04
C ALA A 24 -14.84 -2.82 -9.48
N PHE A 25 -14.01 -2.08 -10.21
CA PHE A 25 -13.57 -2.41 -11.56
C PHE A 25 -12.54 -3.56 -11.61
N LEU A 26 -11.98 -3.94 -10.45
CA LEU A 26 -11.01 -5.02 -10.35
C LEU A 26 -11.69 -6.36 -10.05
N GLY A 27 -11.18 -7.42 -10.66
CA GLY A 27 -11.63 -8.77 -10.42
C GLY A 27 -12.89 -9.15 -11.19
N ARG A 28 -13.60 -10.18 -10.69
CA ARG A 28 -14.84 -10.68 -11.30
C ARG A 28 -16.06 -10.09 -10.61
N VAL A 29 -17.16 -10.02 -11.32
CA VAL A 29 -18.45 -9.71 -10.70
C VAL A 29 -18.80 -10.78 -9.67
N THR A 30 -19.08 -10.36 -8.45
CA THR A 30 -19.43 -11.24 -7.35
C THR A 30 -20.88 -11.01 -6.94
N ALA A 31 -21.61 -12.11 -6.67
CA ALA A 31 -22.93 -12.10 -6.07
C ALA A 31 -22.83 -12.32 -4.55
N GLY A 32 -23.85 -11.88 -3.81
CA GLY A 32 -23.91 -12.05 -2.35
C GLY A 32 -24.44 -10.81 -1.65
N GLU A 33 -24.83 -10.99 -0.41
CA GLU A 33 -25.20 -9.86 0.47
C GLU A 33 -23.98 -9.01 0.82
N ILE A 34 -24.16 -7.70 0.85
CA ILE A 34 -23.05 -6.78 1.16
C ILE A 34 -22.72 -6.86 2.65
N LEU A 35 -21.47 -7.20 2.94
CA LEU A 35 -20.88 -7.04 4.26
C LEU A 35 -20.03 -5.77 4.25
N ASP A 36 -20.62 -4.67 4.71
CA ASP A 36 -19.99 -3.35 4.74
C ASP A 36 -19.03 -3.22 5.94
N THR A 37 -17.78 -2.91 5.64
CA THR A 37 -16.71 -2.81 6.65
C THR A 37 -16.44 -1.38 7.11
N ARG A 38 -17.04 -0.36 6.49
CA ARG A 38 -16.72 1.06 6.72
C ARG A 38 -16.97 1.53 8.15
N SER A 39 -17.94 0.94 8.85
CA SER A 39 -18.19 1.24 10.26
C SER A 39 -17.11 0.73 11.21
N HIS A 40 -16.31 -0.27 10.78
CA HIS A 40 -15.21 -0.83 11.56
C HIS A 40 -13.91 -0.08 11.28
N ARG A 41 -13.81 1.16 11.77
CA ARG A 41 -12.73 2.11 11.46
C ARG A 41 -12.03 2.66 12.70
N GLY A 42 -10.90 3.30 12.47
CA GLY A 42 -10.07 4.01 13.43
C GLY A 42 -8.69 3.37 13.58
N ILE A 43 -7.76 4.17 14.07
CA ILE A 43 -6.41 3.72 14.42
C ILE A 43 -6.49 2.98 15.76
N VAL A 44 -5.99 1.75 15.78
CA VAL A 44 -5.96 0.89 17.00
C VAL A 44 -4.72 1.22 17.82
N ARG A 45 -3.58 1.35 17.16
CA ARG A 45 -2.29 1.68 17.77
C ARG A 45 -1.38 2.34 16.75
N TYR A 46 -0.60 3.31 17.20
CA TYR A 46 0.47 3.88 16.41
C TYR A 46 1.68 4.12 17.28
N ASP A 47 2.82 3.61 16.84
CA ASP A 47 4.11 3.81 17.47
C ASP A 47 5.08 4.40 16.43
N PRO A 48 5.23 5.74 16.39
CA PRO A 48 6.12 6.39 15.43
C PRO A 48 7.59 6.00 15.59
N THR A 49 8.02 5.64 16.81
CA THR A 49 9.41 5.23 17.08
C THR A 49 9.72 3.86 16.47
N GLU A 50 8.77 2.94 16.61
CA GLU A 50 8.89 1.59 16.05
C GLU A 50 8.48 1.52 14.58
N LEU A 51 8.02 2.62 14.00
CA LEU A 51 7.55 2.71 12.60
C LEU A 51 6.41 1.71 12.29
N VAL A 52 5.49 1.55 13.21
CA VAL A 52 4.36 0.61 13.10
C VAL A 52 3.05 1.29 13.41
N ILE A 53 2.08 1.12 12.51
CA ILE A 53 0.70 1.56 12.71
C ILE A 53 -0.25 0.38 12.54
N THR A 54 -1.23 0.26 13.44
CA THR A 54 -2.32 -0.72 13.36
C THR A 54 -3.64 0.00 13.18
N ALA A 55 -4.37 -0.33 12.14
CA ALA A 55 -5.65 0.27 11.81
C ALA A 55 -6.72 -0.80 11.54
N ARG A 56 -7.98 -0.45 11.80
CA ARG A 56 -9.14 -1.25 11.42
C ARG A 56 -9.37 -1.15 9.91
N CYS A 57 -9.93 -2.21 9.33
CA CYS A 57 -10.06 -2.33 7.87
C CYS A 57 -10.93 -1.26 7.21
N GLY A 58 -11.94 -0.73 7.91
CA GLY A 58 -12.81 0.33 7.41
C GLY A 58 -12.24 1.74 7.52
N THR A 59 -11.04 1.91 8.07
CA THR A 59 -10.37 3.22 8.19
C THR A 59 -10.07 3.78 6.80
N PRO A 60 -10.50 5.04 6.48
CA PRO A 60 -10.13 5.70 5.24
C PRO A 60 -8.61 5.86 5.13
N LEU A 61 -8.07 5.74 3.91
CA LEU A 61 -6.64 5.97 3.65
C LEU A 61 -6.25 7.44 3.92
N THR A 62 -7.16 8.37 3.74
CA THR A 62 -6.97 9.79 4.05
C THR A 62 -6.78 10.02 5.56
N GLU A 63 -7.56 9.33 6.41
CA GLU A 63 -7.39 9.36 7.88
C GLU A 63 -6.02 8.79 8.27
N LEU A 64 -5.65 7.63 7.72
CA LEU A 64 -4.35 7.02 7.96
C LEU A 64 -3.21 7.93 7.52
N ALA A 65 -3.31 8.52 6.32
CA ALA A 65 -2.31 9.42 5.77
C ALA A 65 -2.12 10.67 6.66
N SER A 66 -3.21 11.27 7.15
CA SER A 66 -3.16 12.44 8.05
C SER A 66 -2.43 12.13 9.36
N VAL A 67 -2.67 10.95 9.95
CA VAL A 67 -1.99 10.52 11.19
C VAL A 67 -0.50 10.31 10.94
N LEU A 68 -0.12 9.71 9.82
CA LEU A 68 1.28 9.50 9.45
C LEU A 68 1.98 10.81 9.12
N ASP A 69 1.29 11.71 8.43
CA ASP A 69 1.82 13.02 8.05
C ASP A 69 2.18 13.89 9.26
N ALA A 70 1.35 13.87 10.28
CA ALA A 70 1.61 14.56 11.55
C ALA A 70 2.91 14.09 12.23
N ALA A 71 3.34 12.84 11.98
CA ALA A 71 4.60 12.29 12.47
C ALA A 71 5.73 12.30 11.42
N GLN A 72 5.54 12.99 10.29
CA GLN A 72 6.49 13.01 9.17
C GLN A 72 6.82 11.60 8.67
N GLN A 73 5.81 10.73 8.63
CA GLN A 73 5.90 9.37 8.13
C GLN A 73 4.93 9.14 6.97
N MET A 74 5.10 8.03 6.26
CA MET A 74 4.29 7.68 5.09
C MET A 74 4.13 6.18 4.93
N LEU A 75 3.12 5.77 4.13
CA LEU A 75 3.03 4.42 3.57
C LEU A 75 4.00 4.28 2.39
N PRO A 76 5.06 3.48 2.51
CA PRO A 76 6.08 3.41 1.46
C PRO A 76 5.62 2.69 0.19
N CYS A 77 4.51 1.98 0.24
CA CYS A 77 3.91 1.30 -0.91
C CYS A 77 3.07 2.22 -1.82
N GLU A 78 2.82 3.46 -1.41
CA GLU A 78 2.05 4.46 -2.16
C GLU A 78 0.78 3.87 -2.82
N PRO A 79 -0.15 3.32 -2.04
CA PRO A 79 -1.29 2.61 -2.60
C PRO A 79 -2.24 3.57 -3.33
N PRO A 80 -2.70 3.22 -4.55
CA PRO A 80 -3.67 4.06 -5.25
C PRO A 80 -5.03 4.02 -4.53
N ALA A 81 -5.61 5.20 -4.29
CA ALA A 81 -6.85 5.34 -3.54
C ALA A 81 -8.10 5.11 -4.43
N PHE A 82 -8.18 5.71 -5.62
CA PHE A 82 -9.36 5.76 -6.50
C PHE A 82 -10.63 6.28 -5.79
N GLY A 83 -10.46 7.31 -4.96
CA GLY A 83 -11.51 7.97 -4.18
C GLY A 83 -11.08 8.27 -2.75
N ASP A 84 -11.63 9.32 -2.17
CA ASP A 84 -11.22 9.84 -0.85
C ASP A 84 -11.58 8.92 0.31
N ASP A 85 -12.56 8.04 0.11
CA ASP A 85 -13.08 7.10 1.09
C ASP A 85 -12.46 5.68 1.00
N ALA A 86 -11.48 5.48 0.10
CA ALA A 86 -10.77 4.21 -0.03
C ALA A 86 -10.25 3.73 1.33
N THR A 87 -10.48 2.44 1.67
CA THR A 87 -10.22 1.91 3.01
C THR A 87 -8.93 1.10 3.10
N VAL A 88 -8.36 1.03 4.31
CA VAL A 88 -7.18 0.19 4.62
C VAL A 88 -7.41 -1.26 4.24
N GLY A 89 -8.56 -1.84 4.59
CA GLY A 89 -8.89 -3.23 4.24
C GLY A 89 -8.96 -3.45 2.73
N GLY A 90 -9.56 -2.49 1.99
CA GLY A 90 -9.61 -2.51 0.53
C GLY A 90 -8.22 -2.38 -0.12
N MET A 91 -7.35 -1.55 0.45
CA MET A 91 -5.94 -1.43 0.04
C MET A 91 -5.20 -2.77 0.13
N ILE A 92 -5.27 -3.41 1.29
CA ILE A 92 -4.61 -4.70 1.50
C ILE A 92 -5.23 -5.80 0.63
N ALA A 93 -6.56 -5.90 0.61
CA ALA A 93 -7.25 -6.92 -0.17
C ALA A 93 -6.93 -6.84 -1.67
N CYS A 94 -6.82 -5.64 -2.24
CA CYS A 94 -6.43 -5.46 -3.65
C CYS A 94 -4.92 -5.63 -3.89
N GLY A 95 -4.08 -5.29 -2.92
CA GLY A 95 -2.62 -5.44 -3.01
C GLY A 95 -1.94 -4.54 -4.04
N LEU A 96 -2.63 -3.48 -4.51
CA LEU A 96 -2.07 -2.53 -5.46
C LEU A 96 -1.05 -1.63 -4.80
N SER A 97 0.07 -1.43 -5.48
CA SER A 97 1.16 -0.57 -5.05
C SER A 97 1.42 0.53 -6.07
N GLY A 98 1.91 1.66 -5.61
CA GLY A 98 2.22 2.81 -6.42
C GLY A 98 3.60 2.76 -7.09
N PRO A 99 4.05 3.88 -7.65
CA PRO A 99 5.25 3.95 -8.49
C PRO A 99 6.56 3.64 -7.73
N ARG A 100 6.58 3.76 -6.40
CA ARG A 100 7.73 3.41 -5.55
C ARG A 100 8.01 1.89 -5.48
N ARG A 101 7.08 1.05 -5.92
CA ARG A 101 7.17 -0.41 -5.77
C ARG A 101 8.51 -1.04 -6.19
N PRO A 102 9.16 -0.68 -7.31
CA PRO A 102 10.43 -1.28 -7.71
C PRO A 102 11.57 -1.04 -6.72
N TRP A 103 11.50 0.04 -5.93
CA TRP A 103 12.57 0.44 -5.01
C TRP A 103 12.26 0.13 -3.54
N SER A 104 11.00 0.24 -3.12
CA SER A 104 10.62 0.05 -1.71
C SER A 104 9.89 -1.26 -1.43
N GLY A 105 9.32 -1.91 -2.44
CA GLY A 105 8.50 -3.10 -2.29
C GLY A 105 6.99 -2.83 -2.45
N SER A 106 6.22 -3.90 -2.44
CA SER A 106 4.77 -3.90 -2.62
C SER A 106 4.03 -3.74 -1.29
N VAL A 107 2.71 -3.51 -1.35
CA VAL A 107 1.83 -3.47 -0.15
C VAL A 107 2.08 -4.64 0.79
N ARG A 108 2.20 -5.88 0.26
CA ARG A 108 2.42 -7.07 1.07
C ARG A 108 3.72 -7.03 1.89
N ASP A 109 4.74 -6.33 1.42
CA ASP A 109 6.06 -6.29 2.08
C ASP A 109 6.04 -5.42 3.34
N PHE A 110 5.00 -4.58 3.49
CA PHE A 110 4.78 -3.73 4.64
C PHE A 110 3.72 -4.25 5.63
N VAL A 111 3.06 -5.38 5.31
CA VAL A 111 2.12 -6.04 6.22
C VAL A 111 2.90 -6.85 7.26
N LEU A 112 2.77 -6.47 8.54
CA LEU A 112 3.39 -7.15 9.68
C LEU A 112 2.44 -8.13 10.36
N GLY A 113 1.16 -7.78 10.43
CA GLY A 113 0.14 -8.60 11.07
C GLY A 113 -1.25 -8.29 10.56
N THR A 114 -2.15 -9.27 10.68
CA THR A 114 -3.56 -9.12 10.32
C THR A 114 -4.46 -9.81 11.35
N ARG A 115 -5.66 -9.24 11.54
CA ARG A 115 -6.79 -9.98 12.15
C ARG A 115 -7.80 -10.27 11.06
N VAL A 116 -8.29 -11.49 11.03
CA VAL A 116 -9.14 -12.01 9.94
C VAL A 116 -10.29 -12.82 10.51
N ILE A 117 -11.49 -12.59 10.02
CA ILE A 117 -12.61 -13.51 10.22
C ILE A 117 -12.61 -14.48 9.05
N THR A 118 -12.43 -15.76 9.36
CA THR A 118 -12.39 -16.83 8.35
C THR A 118 -13.78 -17.19 7.84
N GLY A 119 -13.87 -17.94 6.72
CA GLY A 119 -15.12 -18.52 6.24
C GLY A 119 -15.79 -19.51 7.18
N LEU A 120 -15.16 -19.84 8.33
CA LEU A 120 -15.74 -20.63 9.43
C LEU A 120 -16.19 -19.75 10.61
N GLY A 121 -16.27 -18.44 10.45
CA GLY A 121 -16.68 -17.50 11.50
C GLY A 121 -15.64 -17.30 12.63
N LYS A 122 -14.43 -17.85 12.49
CA LYS A 122 -13.38 -17.71 13.51
C LYS A 122 -12.61 -16.41 13.30
N HIS A 123 -12.49 -15.60 14.36
CA HIS A 123 -11.69 -14.39 14.37
C HIS A 123 -10.27 -14.72 14.84
N LEU A 124 -9.31 -14.69 13.94
CA LEU A 124 -7.93 -15.13 14.17
C LEU A 124 -6.97 -13.96 13.97
N ARG A 125 -5.82 -14.01 14.68
CA ARG A 125 -4.70 -13.11 14.52
C ARG A 125 -3.53 -13.86 13.87
N PHE A 126 -2.93 -13.25 12.87
CA PHE A 126 -1.73 -13.74 12.20
C PHE A 126 -0.64 -12.65 12.25
N GLY A 127 0.62 -13.06 12.46
CA GLY A 127 1.73 -12.12 12.63
C GLY A 127 1.58 -11.25 13.88
N GLY A 128 2.18 -10.07 13.86
CA GLY A 128 2.23 -9.18 15.00
C GLY A 128 2.54 -7.73 14.59
N GLU A 129 3.26 -7.06 15.47
CA GLU A 129 3.75 -5.69 15.28
C GLU A 129 5.28 -5.66 15.18
N VAL A 130 5.91 -6.83 15.09
CA VAL A 130 7.37 -6.98 15.03
C VAL A 130 7.83 -7.13 13.58
N MET A 131 8.95 -6.52 13.25
CA MET A 131 9.51 -6.51 11.91
C MET A 131 10.04 -7.87 11.44
N LYS A 132 10.28 -8.81 12.36
CA LYS A 132 10.85 -10.11 12.06
C LYS A 132 9.90 -11.22 12.51
N ASN A 133 9.22 -11.84 11.55
CA ASN A 133 8.52 -13.10 11.74
C ASN A 133 9.40 -14.23 11.17
N VAL A 134 9.83 -15.18 12.02
CA VAL A 134 10.81 -16.21 11.65
C VAL A 134 10.26 -17.63 11.74
N ALA A 135 9.02 -17.82 12.19
CA ALA A 135 8.43 -19.14 12.37
C ALA A 135 7.08 -19.26 11.66
N GLY A 136 6.91 -20.35 10.90
CA GLY A 136 5.65 -20.68 10.22
C GLY A 136 5.40 -19.93 8.93
N TYR A 137 4.22 -20.18 8.34
CA TYR A 137 3.78 -19.48 7.13
C TYR A 137 3.36 -18.04 7.44
N ASP A 138 3.71 -17.12 6.55
CA ASP A 138 3.31 -15.72 6.66
C ASP A 138 1.89 -15.50 6.11
N LEU A 139 0.91 -15.85 6.92
CA LEU A 139 -0.51 -15.68 6.58
C LEU A 139 -0.92 -14.21 6.54
N SER A 140 -0.19 -13.32 7.23
CA SER A 140 -0.47 -11.88 7.19
C SER A 140 -0.22 -11.32 5.80
N ARG A 141 0.92 -11.63 5.20
CA ARG A 141 1.25 -11.21 3.84
C ARG A 141 0.42 -11.91 2.79
N LEU A 142 -0.07 -13.12 3.05
CA LEU A 142 -0.97 -13.84 2.15
C LEU A 142 -2.30 -13.10 1.93
N MET A 143 -2.75 -12.31 2.92
CA MET A 143 -3.98 -11.52 2.79
C MET A 143 -3.87 -10.40 1.77
N ALA A 144 -2.65 -9.91 1.49
CA ALA A 144 -2.44 -8.86 0.49
C ALA A 144 -2.67 -9.43 -0.93
N GLY A 145 -3.61 -8.85 -1.66
CA GLY A 145 -4.03 -9.31 -2.98
C GLY A 145 -5.01 -10.48 -2.97
N SER A 146 -5.59 -10.82 -1.80
CA SER A 146 -6.55 -11.91 -1.67
C SER A 146 -7.97 -11.57 -2.17
N TYR A 147 -8.28 -10.31 -2.41
CA TYR A 147 -9.61 -9.82 -2.81
C TYR A 147 -10.75 -10.29 -1.87
N GLY A 148 -10.44 -10.54 -0.59
CA GLY A 148 -11.41 -11.06 0.38
C GLY A 148 -11.75 -12.55 0.24
N THR A 149 -11.13 -13.27 -0.69
CA THR A 149 -11.43 -14.70 -0.94
C THR A 149 -10.93 -15.63 0.17
N LEU A 150 -9.95 -15.19 0.97
CA LEU A 150 -9.37 -15.98 2.06
C LEU A 150 -10.00 -15.65 3.43
N GLY A 151 -10.80 -14.61 3.51
CA GLY A 151 -11.46 -14.15 4.72
C GLY A 151 -11.63 -12.63 4.76
N LEU A 152 -12.35 -12.18 5.78
CA LEU A 152 -12.58 -10.76 6.04
C LEU A 152 -11.46 -10.21 6.93
N ILE A 153 -10.62 -9.33 6.36
CA ILE A 153 -9.63 -8.58 7.12
C ILE A 153 -10.37 -7.60 8.04
N THR A 154 -10.06 -7.60 9.33
CA THR A 154 -10.64 -6.67 10.31
C THR A 154 -9.64 -5.63 10.80
N GLU A 155 -8.38 -6.02 10.99
CA GLU A 155 -7.29 -5.12 11.40
C GLU A 155 -6.02 -5.46 10.64
N VAL A 156 -5.17 -4.45 10.42
CA VAL A 156 -3.86 -4.61 9.79
C VAL A 156 -2.82 -3.81 10.56
N SER A 157 -1.69 -4.44 10.86
CA SER A 157 -0.47 -3.78 11.34
C SER A 157 0.48 -3.57 10.16
N LEU A 158 0.89 -2.34 9.95
CA LEU A 158 1.69 -1.91 8.80
C LEU A 158 3.00 -1.29 9.26
N LYS A 159 4.08 -1.66 8.57
CA LYS A 159 5.34 -0.92 8.63
C LYS A 159 5.18 0.39 7.85
N VAL A 160 5.63 1.48 8.43
CA VAL A 160 5.71 2.79 7.80
C VAL A 160 7.16 3.25 7.68
N LEU A 161 7.42 4.29 6.91
CA LEU A 161 8.77 4.89 6.78
C LEU A 161 8.70 6.40 7.03
N PRO A 162 9.79 7.02 7.48
CA PRO A 162 9.92 8.47 7.49
C PRO A 162 9.75 9.02 6.07
N LYS A 163 9.16 10.21 5.95
CA LYS A 163 9.13 10.94 4.68
C LYS A 163 10.54 11.33 4.27
N PRO A 164 10.87 11.33 2.97
CA PRO A 164 12.12 11.88 2.49
C PRO A 164 12.19 13.39 2.80
N ARG A 165 13.39 13.90 3.07
CA ARG A 165 13.59 15.32 3.35
C ARG A 165 13.42 16.17 2.09
N GLN A 166 13.80 15.62 0.95
CA GLN A 166 13.65 16.25 -0.36
C GLN A 166 13.12 15.27 -1.38
N ALA A 167 12.28 15.77 -2.28
CA ALA A 167 11.83 15.10 -3.48
C ALA A 167 12.05 16.03 -4.68
N LEU A 168 12.51 15.48 -5.80
CA LEU A 168 12.71 16.18 -7.05
C LEU A 168 12.24 15.28 -8.19
N SER A 169 11.38 15.81 -9.06
CA SER A 169 10.98 15.12 -10.29
C SER A 169 11.74 15.71 -11.48
N ILE A 170 12.27 14.84 -12.34
CA ILE A 170 13.00 15.22 -13.55
C ILE A 170 12.45 14.49 -14.76
N SER A 171 12.55 15.13 -15.93
CA SER A 171 12.19 14.57 -17.23
C SER A 171 13.43 14.43 -18.10
N LEU A 172 13.56 13.27 -18.75
CA LEU A 172 14.66 12.91 -19.64
C LEU A 172 14.09 12.49 -20.99
N GLN A 173 14.42 13.22 -22.06
CA GLN A 173 13.96 12.88 -23.39
C GLN A 173 14.67 11.62 -23.90
N MET A 174 13.95 10.53 -24.00
CA MET A 174 14.43 9.25 -24.52
C MET A 174 13.24 8.32 -24.84
N ASN A 175 13.43 7.42 -25.79
CA ASN A 175 12.41 6.41 -26.10
C ASN A 175 12.36 5.30 -25.05
N VAL A 176 11.31 4.46 -25.11
CA VAL A 176 11.04 3.37 -24.13
C VAL A 176 12.21 2.38 -24.04
N GLU A 177 12.82 2.01 -25.16
CA GLU A 177 13.92 1.05 -25.20
C GLU A 177 15.14 1.59 -24.44
N GLN A 178 15.52 2.84 -24.72
CA GLN A 178 16.59 3.53 -23.99
C GLN A 178 16.27 3.67 -22.51
N ALA A 179 15.03 4.02 -22.16
CA ALA A 179 14.58 4.16 -20.78
C ALA A 179 14.72 2.85 -19.99
N LEU A 180 14.32 1.72 -20.58
CA LEU A 180 14.47 0.40 -19.95
C LEU A 180 15.92 0.01 -19.71
N LEU A 181 16.82 0.26 -20.70
CA LEU A 181 18.24 0.02 -20.54
C LEU A 181 18.86 0.89 -19.44
N ARG A 182 18.51 2.19 -19.42
CA ARG A 182 19.00 3.11 -18.39
C ARG A 182 18.49 2.75 -17.00
N LEU A 183 17.21 2.39 -16.85
CA LEU A 183 16.67 1.97 -15.57
C LEU A 183 17.34 0.68 -15.05
N ALA A 184 17.67 -0.26 -15.93
CA ALA A 184 18.42 -1.47 -15.56
C ALA A 184 19.85 -1.15 -15.10
N GLU A 185 20.53 -0.22 -15.77
CA GLU A 185 21.86 0.26 -15.40
C GLU A 185 21.83 1.01 -14.06
N TRP A 186 20.89 1.97 -13.89
CA TRP A 186 20.76 2.78 -12.69
C TRP A 186 20.29 1.98 -11.47
N GLY A 187 19.51 0.92 -11.68
CA GLY A 187 19.10 0.01 -10.60
C GLY A 187 20.28 -0.73 -9.93
N GLN A 188 21.46 -0.75 -10.55
CA GLN A 188 22.68 -1.31 -9.98
C GLN A 188 23.57 -0.27 -9.27
N GLN A 189 23.10 0.97 -9.19
CA GLN A 189 23.85 2.10 -8.65
C GLN A 189 23.11 2.70 -7.44
N PRO A 190 23.82 3.34 -6.50
CA PRO A 190 23.21 3.94 -5.32
C PRO A 190 22.55 5.29 -5.64
N LEU A 191 21.61 5.28 -6.60
CA LEU A 191 20.84 6.46 -6.97
C LEU A 191 19.54 6.51 -6.15
N PRO A 192 19.13 7.68 -5.66
CA PRO A 192 17.93 7.82 -4.83
C PRO A 192 16.65 7.89 -5.68
N ILE A 193 16.53 7.01 -6.70
CA ILE A 193 15.33 6.92 -7.53
C ILE A 193 14.23 6.25 -6.71
N SER A 194 13.06 6.86 -6.70
CA SER A 194 11.90 6.36 -5.97
C SER A 194 10.66 6.11 -6.84
N ALA A 195 10.65 6.65 -8.05
CA ALA A 195 9.62 6.39 -9.04
C ALA A 195 10.15 6.58 -10.44
N ALA A 196 9.56 5.88 -11.40
CA ALA A 196 9.79 6.08 -12.82
C ALA A 196 8.49 5.87 -13.61
N CYS A 197 8.29 6.70 -14.63
CA CYS A 197 7.21 6.52 -15.58
C CYS A 197 7.64 7.01 -16.96
N HIS A 198 7.10 6.44 -18.04
CA HIS A 198 7.37 6.84 -19.40
C HIS A 198 6.06 7.17 -20.11
N ASP A 199 5.94 8.36 -20.69
CA ASP A 199 4.72 8.86 -21.31
C ASP A 199 4.63 8.60 -22.84
N GLY A 200 5.65 7.98 -23.40
CA GLY A 200 5.81 7.73 -24.84
C GLY A 200 6.97 8.50 -25.46
N GLU A 201 7.35 9.64 -24.91
CA GLU A 201 8.42 10.52 -25.38
C GLU A 201 9.54 10.71 -24.36
N CYS A 202 9.18 10.81 -23.08
CA CYS A 202 10.10 11.11 -21.99
C CYS A 202 10.03 10.05 -20.87
N LEU A 203 11.19 9.82 -20.26
CA LEU A 203 11.30 9.13 -18.99
C LEU A 203 11.25 10.15 -17.85
N HIS A 204 10.24 10.04 -17.00
CA HIS A 204 10.12 10.83 -15.79
C HIS A 204 10.64 10.03 -14.60
N LEU A 205 11.48 10.66 -13.79
CA LEU A 205 12.03 10.05 -12.57
C LEU A 205 11.72 10.92 -11.36
N ARG A 206 11.44 10.30 -10.26
CA ARG A 206 11.39 10.95 -8.95
C ARG A 206 12.60 10.53 -8.13
N LEU A 207 13.37 11.52 -7.68
CA LEU A 207 14.51 11.37 -6.79
C LEU A 207 14.09 11.78 -5.38
N GLU A 208 14.39 10.97 -4.36
CA GLU A 208 13.99 11.25 -2.99
C GLU A 208 15.09 10.85 -2.00
N GLY A 209 15.37 11.73 -1.03
CA GLY A 209 16.39 11.46 -0.03
C GLY A 209 16.81 12.70 0.77
N GLY A 210 18.05 12.77 1.12
CA GLY A 210 18.69 13.98 1.66
C GLY A 210 19.02 14.95 0.53
N GLU A 211 19.11 16.26 0.85
CA GLU A 211 19.38 17.33 -0.12
C GLU A 211 20.62 17.05 -0.99
N GLY A 212 21.75 16.69 -0.37
CA GLY A 212 22.98 16.41 -1.10
C GLY A 212 22.90 15.20 -2.03
N SER A 213 22.16 14.14 -1.64
CA SER A 213 22.01 12.95 -2.47
C SER A 213 21.11 13.20 -3.68
N VAL A 214 20.05 14.00 -3.51
CA VAL A 214 19.14 14.39 -4.59
C VAL A 214 19.85 15.31 -5.57
N ALA A 215 20.57 16.33 -5.08
CA ALA A 215 21.35 17.25 -5.92
C ALA A 215 22.41 16.51 -6.75
N ALA A 216 23.24 15.68 -6.11
CA ALA A 216 24.27 14.89 -6.79
C ALA A 216 23.69 13.92 -7.84
N ALA A 217 22.51 13.34 -7.56
CA ALA A 217 21.84 12.48 -8.52
C ALA A 217 21.31 13.29 -9.72
N HIS A 218 20.74 14.46 -9.50
CA HIS A 218 20.29 15.35 -10.58
C HIS A 218 21.47 15.81 -11.44
N ASP A 219 22.58 16.26 -10.83
CA ASP A 219 23.79 16.65 -11.56
C ASP A 219 24.33 15.52 -12.44
N ARG A 220 24.22 14.28 -11.98
CA ARG A 220 24.69 13.10 -12.71
C ARG A 220 23.74 12.64 -13.82
N LEU A 221 22.43 12.65 -13.56
CA LEU A 221 21.41 12.16 -14.49
C LEU A 221 21.04 13.22 -15.52
N GLY A 222 21.13 14.51 -15.15
CA GLY A 222 20.63 15.62 -15.92
C GLY A 222 19.10 15.63 -15.97
N GLY A 223 18.58 16.22 -17.04
CA GLY A 223 17.14 16.31 -17.26
C GLY A 223 16.54 17.63 -16.82
N GLU A 224 15.34 17.90 -17.29
CA GLU A 224 14.56 19.08 -16.93
C GLU A 224 13.83 18.83 -15.61
N VAL A 225 13.90 19.79 -14.70
CA VAL A 225 13.16 19.74 -13.43
C VAL A 225 11.69 19.99 -13.71
N LEU A 226 10.85 19.09 -13.23
CA LEU A 226 9.39 19.22 -13.32
C LEU A 226 8.86 19.98 -12.10
N ASP A 227 7.85 20.82 -12.34
CA ASP A 227 7.13 21.50 -11.26
C ASP A 227 6.42 20.50 -10.34
N ALA A 228 6.25 20.87 -9.07
CA ALA A 228 5.63 20.03 -8.04
C ALA A 228 4.16 19.66 -8.31
N SER A 229 3.58 20.18 -9.37
CA SER A 229 2.22 19.88 -9.86
C SER A 229 2.15 18.72 -10.86
N TYR A 230 3.28 18.11 -11.17
CA TYR A 230 3.37 16.97 -12.09
C TYR A 230 3.26 15.63 -11.37
#